data_6bf3020736b6a5f00868a0f64f39b6ce
#
_entry.id   6bf3020736b6a5f00868a0f64f39b6ce
#
_cell.length_a   1.000
_cell.length_b   1.000
_cell.length_c   1.000
_cell.angle_alpha   90.00
_cell.angle_beta   90.00
_cell.angle_gamma   90.00
#
_symmetry.space_group_name_H-M   'P 1'
#
loop_
_entity.id
_entity.type
_entity.pdbx_description
1 polymer ?
#
loop_
_entity_poly.entity_id
_entity_poly.type
_entity_poly.pdbx_seq_one_letter_code
_entity_poly.pdbx_strand_id
1 'polypeptide(L)'
;MVSPRIAPRMGSSREVSPCSRTFSGTEMGAPDDRAGQMSVEAALLLPVALTLIALLAQPACVLYTRAVMASTAGDLARLAVTSRYAEEELRAFALRRLGAVPNLSIFHEGGEAGWAVEVRGPDEGGRVEVALEGRVRPLPLFGALVSVLGTSRDESVVVRVETSGDLRADWIGGDYGDWVKMWG
;
A
#
# COMPACT_ATOMS: atom_id res chain seq x y z
N MET A 1 -15.00 2.16 100.73
CA MET A 1 -14.62 0.77 100.86
C MET A 1 -13.41 0.55 99.95
N VAL A 2 -12.28 0.49 100.59
CA VAL A 2 -11.03 -0.21 100.33
C VAL A 2 -10.43 -0.08 98.90
N SER A 3 -9.42 0.71 98.88
CA SER A 3 -8.27 0.69 97.96
C SER A 3 -7.44 -0.58 98.15
N PRO A 4 -6.69 -1.03 97.15
CA PRO A 4 -5.30 -1.06 97.40
C PRO A 4 -4.45 -0.52 96.25
N ARG A 5 -3.38 0.14 96.69
CA ARG A 5 -2.18 0.55 95.98
C ARG A 5 -1.44 -0.65 95.38
N ILE A 6 -0.88 -0.46 94.22
CA ILE A 6 0.23 -1.27 93.76
C ILE A 6 1.34 -0.33 93.25
N ALA A 7 2.55 -0.65 93.73
CA ALA A 7 3.79 0.08 93.64
C ALA A 7 4.42 0.13 92.24
N PRO A 8 5.42 1.00 92.03
CA PRO A 8 6.09 1.15 90.74
C PRO A 8 7.19 0.06 90.59
N ARG A 9 7.21 -0.50 89.38
CA ARG A 9 8.31 -1.42 89.00
C ARG A 9 9.35 -0.66 88.20
N MET A 10 10.52 -0.52 88.79
CA MET A 10 11.74 -0.01 88.23
C MET A 10 12.22 -0.86 87.04
N GLY A 11 12.73 -0.18 86.07
CA GLY A 11 14.01 -0.49 85.38
C GLY A 11 13.97 -1.52 84.28
N SER A 12 14.14 -1.06 83.13
CA SER A 12 15.04 -1.73 82.19
C SER A 12 15.52 -0.68 81.17
N SER A 13 16.71 -0.25 81.38
CA SER A 13 17.50 0.51 80.44
C SER A 13 17.71 -0.35 79.20
N ARG A 14 16.97 -0.09 78.12
CA ARG A 14 17.31 -0.62 76.83
C ARG A 14 18.36 0.29 76.20
N GLU A 15 19.56 -0.30 76.14
CA GLU A 15 20.64 0.24 75.31
C GLU A 15 20.13 0.42 73.88
N VAL A 16 20.19 1.65 73.46
CA VAL A 16 19.97 2.04 72.07
C VAL A 16 21.26 1.70 71.33
N SER A 17 21.30 0.53 70.69
CA SER A 17 22.34 0.18 69.71
C SER A 17 22.29 1.18 68.56
N PRO A 18 23.40 1.82 68.19
CA PRO A 18 23.43 2.63 66.99
C PRO A 18 23.23 1.71 65.77
N CYS A 19 22.09 1.88 65.09
CA CYS A 19 21.83 1.26 63.80
C CYS A 19 22.83 1.88 62.80
N SER A 20 23.96 1.21 62.64
CA SER A 20 24.87 1.43 61.53
C SER A 20 24.12 1.04 60.26
N ARG A 21 23.41 2.00 59.71
CA ARG A 21 22.90 1.90 58.33
C ARG A 21 24.10 1.93 57.42
N THR A 22 24.66 0.75 57.15
CA THR A 22 25.56 0.58 56.02
C THR A 22 24.79 1.01 54.79
N PHE A 23 25.12 2.19 54.29
CA PHE A 23 24.67 2.66 52.99
C PHE A 23 25.32 1.71 51.99
N SER A 24 24.62 0.66 51.64
CA SER A 24 24.98 -0.20 50.51
C SER A 24 24.99 0.73 49.31
N GLY A 25 26.19 1.14 48.93
CA GLY A 25 26.36 1.89 47.69
C GLY A 25 25.64 1.11 46.60
N THR A 26 24.62 1.71 46.06
CA THR A 26 24.05 1.28 44.78
C THR A 26 25.23 1.31 43.81
N GLU A 27 25.81 0.16 43.54
CA GLU A 27 26.68 0.02 42.41
C GLU A 27 25.87 0.53 41.22
N MET A 28 26.13 1.74 40.78
CA MET A 28 25.73 2.22 39.49
C MET A 28 26.43 1.27 38.54
N GLY A 29 25.68 0.23 38.14
CA GLY A 29 26.10 -0.70 37.11
C GLY A 29 26.59 0.16 35.94
N ALA A 30 27.81 -0.08 35.51
CA ALA A 30 28.34 0.57 34.34
C ALA A 30 27.28 0.53 33.25
N PRO A 31 26.99 1.65 32.56
CA PRO A 31 26.02 1.64 31.45
C PRO A 31 26.41 0.51 30.53
N ASP A 32 25.46 -0.36 30.26
CA ASP A 32 25.70 -1.52 29.43
C ASP A 32 26.15 -0.98 28.05
N ASP A 33 27.44 -1.05 27.75
CA ASP A 33 28.06 -0.53 26.52
C ASP A 33 27.35 -1.07 25.26
N ARG A 34 26.70 -2.24 25.42
CA ARG A 34 25.87 -2.87 24.38
C ARG A 34 24.61 -2.08 24.08
N ALA A 35 23.98 -1.45 25.08
CA ALA A 35 22.79 -0.62 24.87
C ALA A 35 23.14 0.65 24.06
N GLY A 36 24.30 1.22 24.29
CA GLY A 36 24.82 2.36 23.52
C GLY A 36 25.15 1.96 22.08
N GLN A 37 25.75 0.81 21.86
CA GLN A 37 26.09 0.32 20.53
C GLN A 37 24.84 0.02 19.70
N MET A 38 23.83 -0.64 20.28
CA MET A 38 22.57 -0.94 19.58
C MET A 38 21.85 0.33 19.13
N SER A 39 21.88 1.40 19.91
CA SER A 39 21.24 2.67 19.52
C SER A 39 21.96 3.36 18.36
N VAL A 40 23.29 3.29 18.30
CA VAL A 40 24.09 3.82 17.18
C VAL A 40 23.85 3.02 15.91
N GLU A 41 23.82 1.69 16.01
CA GLU A 41 23.51 0.81 14.88
C GLU A 41 22.10 1.07 14.33
N ALA A 42 21.10 1.19 15.20
CA ALA A 42 19.75 1.54 14.81
C ALA A 42 19.67 2.92 14.15
N ALA A 43 20.39 3.92 14.66
CA ALA A 43 20.43 5.26 14.10
C ALA A 43 21.00 5.29 12.67
N LEU A 44 21.94 4.39 12.34
CA LEU A 44 22.49 4.26 11.00
C LEU A 44 21.62 3.39 10.08
N LEU A 45 21.07 2.30 10.61
CA LEU A 45 20.27 1.35 9.80
C LEU A 45 18.89 1.90 9.46
N LEU A 46 18.26 2.66 10.38
CA LEU A 46 16.90 3.15 10.19
C LEU A 46 16.76 4.07 8.96
N PRO A 47 17.60 5.09 8.73
CA PRO A 47 17.50 5.92 7.52
C PRO A 47 17.79 5.12 6.25
N VAL A 48 18.70 4.15 6.29
CA VAL A 48 18.98 3.27 5.14
C VAL A 48 17.76 2.40 4.83
N ALA A 49 17.16 1.77 5.85
CA ALA A 49 15.97 0.95 5.68
C ALA A 49 14.79 1.77 5.14
N LEU A 50 14.54 2.97 5.69
CA LEU A 50 13.48 3.86 5.22
C LEU A 50 13.71 4.30 3.77
N THR A 51 14.95 4.58 3.39
CA THR A 51 15.29 4.92 2.01
C THR A 51 15.01 3.76 1.06
N LEU A 52 15.39 2.53 1.42
CA LEU A 52 15.10 1.34 0.63
C LEU A 52 13.60 1.10 0.49
N ILE A 53 12.84 1.25 1.57
CA ILE A 53 11.38 1.13 1.53
C ILE A 53 10.79 2.19 0.59
N ALA A 54 11.22 3.44 0.68
CA ALA A 54 10.77 4.52 -0.19
C ALA A 54 11.10 4.25 -1.67
N LEU A 55 12.28 3.68 -1.96
CA LEU A 55 12.68 3.28 -3.31
C LEU A 55 11.81 2.16 -3.87
N LEU A 56 11.38 1.21 -3.03
CA LEU A 56 10.52 0.09 -3.44
C LEU A 56 9.05 0.50 -3.55
N ALA A 57 8.60 1.49 -2.78
CA ALA A 57 7.20 1.92 -2.76
C ALA A 57 6.74 2.44 -4.13
N GLN A 58 7.57 3.19 -4.84
CA GLN A 58 7.20 3.77 -6.13
C GLN A 58 6.94 2.72 -7.23
N PRO A 59 7.85 1.77 -7.53
CA PRO A 59 7.55 0.73 -8.51
C PRO A 59 6.33 -0.12 -8.08
N ALA A 60 6.13 -0.35 -6.80
CA ALA A 60 4.95 -1.05 -6.30
C ALA A 60 3.65 -0.28 -6.62
N CYS A 61 3.62 1.04 -6.44
CA CYS A 61 2.48 1.87 -6.79
C CYS A 61 2.18 1.85 -8.29
N VAL A 62 3.21 1.95 -9.14
CA VAL A 62 3.06 1.88 -10.60
C VAL A 62 2.55 0.50 -11.05
N LEU A 63 3.09 -0.58 -10.47
CA LEU A 63 2.63 -1.94 -10.75
C LEU A 63 1.18 -2.15 -10.32
N TYR A 64 0.77 -1.61 -9.18
CA TYR A 64 -0.63 -1.64 -8.75
C TYR A 64 -1.54 -0.95 -9.76
N THR A 65 -1.21 0.29 -10.16
CA THR A 65 -1.97 1.04 -11.17
C THR A 65 -2.06 0.24 -12.48
N ARG A 66 -0.93 -0.30 -12.95
CA ARG A 66 -0.89 -1.14 -14.16
C ARG A 66 -1.74 -2.40 -14.04
N ALA A 67 -1.77 -3.05 -12.88
CA ALA A 67 -2.59 -4.24 -12.64
C ALA A 67 -4.09 -3.91 -12.71
N VAL A 68 -4.52 -2.78 -12.10
CA VAL A 68 -5.91 -2.31 -12.18
C VAL A 68 -6.28 -1.97 -13.62
N MET A 69 -5.40 -1.26 -14.36
CA MET A 69 -5.61 -0.96 -15.78
C MET A 69 -5.74 -2.24 -16.61
N ALA A 70 -4.84 -3.21 -16.42
CA ALA A 70 -4.86 -4.47 -17.17
C ALA A 70 -6.15 -5.27 -16.92
N SER A 71 -6.60 -5.37 -15.67
CA SER A 71 -7.86 -6.02 -15.35
C SER A 71 -9.07 -5.28 -15.97
N THR A 72 -9.07 -3.96 -15.92
CA THR A 72 -10.13 -3.12 -16.51
C THR A 72 -10.17 -3.26 -18.02
N ALA A 73 -9.01 -3.25 -18.69
CA ALA A 73 -8.92 -3.44 -20.14
C ALA A 73 -9.45 -4.83 -20.56
N GLY A 74 -9.11 -5.88 -19.81
CA GLY A 74 -9.62 -7.23 -20.05
C GLY A 74 -11.15 -7.34 -19.89
N ASP A 75 -11.70 -6.70 -18.85
CA ASP A 75 -13.16 -6.67 -18.64
C ASP A 75 -13.87 -5.86 -19.74
N LEU A 76 -13.29 -4.72 -20.15
CA LEU A 76 -13.81 -3.92 -21.26
C LEU A 76 -13.79 -4.68 -22.58
N ALA A 77 -12.71 -5.38 -22.90
CA ALA A 77 -12.61 -6.17 -24.10
C ALA A 77 -13.70 -7.27 -24.14
N ARG A 78 -13.95 -7.93 -22.99
CA ARG A 78 -15.05 -8.90 -22.88
C ARG A 78 -16.41 -8.26 -23.06
N LEU A 79 -16.67 -7.12 -22.41
CA LEU A 79 -17.95 -6.41 -22.53
C LEU A 79 -18.19 -5.94 -23.96
N ALA A 80 -17.18 -5.38 -24.63
CA ALA A 80 -17.28 -4.90 -25.99
C ALA A 80 -17.56 -6.05 -27.00
N VAL A 81 -17.06 -7.26 -26.71
CA VAL A 81 -17.29 -8.45 -27.52
C VAL A 81 -18.67 -9.04 -27.26
N THR A 82 -19.15 -9.05 -25.99
CA THR A 82 -20.37 -9.80 -25.62
C THR A 82 -21.65 -8.97 -25.58
N SER A 83 -21.52 -7.64 -25.56
CA SER A 83 -22.66 -6.74 -25.39
C SER A 83 -22.64 -5.60 -26.42
N ARG A 84 -23.84 -5.07 -26.71
CA ARG A 84 -24.01 -3.92 -27.61
C ARG A 84 -24.05 -2.61 -26.83
N TYR A 85 -23.16 -2.46 -25.86
CA TYR A 85 -23.07 -1.20 -25.14
C TYR A 85 -22.55 -0.08 -26.03
N ALA A 86 -23.11 1.11 -25.83
CA ALA A 86 -22.58 2.31 -26.46
C ALA A 86 -21.17 2.62 -25.89
N GLU A 87 -20.35 3.26 -26.68
CA GLU A 87 -18.97 3.64 -26.29
C GLU A 87 -18.94 4.43 -24.97
N GLU A 88 -19.91 5.31 -24.77
CA GLU A 88 -20.09 6.10 -23.55
C GLU A 88 -20.30 5.22 -22.31
N GLU A 89 -21.06 4.13 -22.44
CA GLU A 89 -21.34 3.20 -21.34
C GLU A 89 -20.09 2.39 -20.98
N LEU A 90 -19.34 1.95 -22.00
CA LEU A 90 -18.06 1.25 -21.83
C LEU A 90 -17.04 2.17 -21.15
N ARG A 91 -16.98 3.43 -21.56
CA ARG A 91 -16.11 4.42 -20.93
C ARG A 91 -16.52 4.67 -19.48
N ALA A 92 -17.80 4.84 -19.19
CA ALA A 92 -18.29 5.02 -17.82
C ALA A 92 -17.99 3.82 -16.92
N PHE A 93 -18.08 2.61 -17.48
CA PHE A 93 -17.68 1.39 -16.79
C PHE A 93 -16.18 1.38 -16.48
N ALA A 94 -15.33 1.74 -17.46
CA ALA A 94 -13.88 1.84 -17.27
C ALA A 94 -13.51 2.81 -16.15
N LEU A 95 -14.06 4.02 -16.20
CA LEU A 95 -13.77 5.06 -15.20
C LEU A 95 -14.17 4.64 -13.78
N ARG A 96 -15.31 3.96 -13.63
CA ARG A 96 -15.72 3.41 -12.32
C ARG A 96 -14.73 2.37 -11.80
N ARG A 97 -14.19 1.52 -12.66
CA ARG A 97 -13.19 0.51 -12.29
C ARG A 97 -11.84 1.14 -11.99
N LEU A 98 -11.41 2.10 -12.80
CA LEU A 98 -10.18 2.87 -12.61
C LEU A 98 -10.23 3.74 -11.33
N GLY A 99 -11.42 4.06 -10.83
CA GLY A 99 -11.62 4.69 -9.52
C GLY A 99 -11.10 3.88 -8.33
N ALA A 100 -10.74 2.60 -8.51
CA ALA A 100 -10.01 1.80 -7.52
C ALA A 100 -8.56 2.26 -7.33
N VAL A 101 -8.00 3.01 -8.29
CA VAL A 101 -6.66 3.60 -8.18
C VAL A 101 -6.76 4.87 -7.33
N PRO A 102 -5.99 4.99 -6.24
CA PRO A 102 -6.00 6.19 -5.40
C PRO A 102 -5.61 7.42 -6.21
N ASN A 103 -6.33 8.53 -6.02
CA ASN A 103 -6.01 9.81 -6.65
C ASN A 103 -4.84 10.50 -5.92
N LEU A 104 -3.68 9.87 -5.99
CA LEU A 104 -2.40 10.35 -5.49
C LEU A 104 -1.42 10.31 -6.66
N SER A 105 -0.61 11.34 -6.83
CA SER A 105 0.30 11.49 -7.97
C SER A 105 1.26 10.31 -8.17
N ILE A 106 1.59 9.56 -7.11
CA ILE A 106 2.42 8.36 -7.16
C ILE A 106 1.72 7.15 -7.80
N PHE A 107 0.36 7.11 -7.77
CA PHE A 107 -0.45 6.09 -8.40
C PHE A 107 -1.01 6.58 -9.73
N HIS A 108 -1.64 7.76 -9.71
CA HIS A 108 -2.25 8.38 -10.88
C HIS A 108 -2.40 9.89 -10.68
N GLU A 109 -2.13 10.67 -11.72
CA GLU A 109 -2.28 12.12 -11.75
C GLU A 109 -3.46 12.52 -12.62
N GLY A 110 -4.27 13.47 -12.14
CA GLY A 110 -5.38 14.06 -12.91
C GLY A 110 -6.75 13.46 -12.57
N GLY A 111 -6.86 12.56 -11.62
CA GLY A 111 -8.12 11.96 -11.22
C GLY A 111 -8.86 11.31 -12.39
N GLU A 112 -10.19 11.39 -12.40
CA GLU A 112 -11.02 10.79 -13.46
C GLU A 112 -10.73 11.35 -14.86
N ALA A 113 -10.44 12.63 -14.94
CA ALA A 113 -10.12 13.30 -16.22
C ALA A 113 -8.73 12.96 -16.77
N GLY A 114 -7.85 12.41 -15.92
CA GLY A 114 -6.50 12.01 -16.30
C GLY A 114 -6.42 10.66 -17.02
N TRP A 115 -7.53 9.93 -17.10
CA TRP A 115 -7.60 8.65 -17.81
C TRP A 115 -8.01 8.84 -19.27
N ALA A 116 -7.22 8.31 -20.19
CA ALA A 116 -7.63 8.12 -21.57
C ALA A 116 -8.11 6.68 -21.76
N VAL A 117 -9.34 6.53 -22.24
CA VAL A 117 -9.98 5.24 -22.52
C VAL A 117 -10.32 5.23 -23.99
N GLU A 118 -9.73 4.30 -24.75
CA GLU A 118 -9.99 4.08 -26.16
C GLU A 118 -10.50 2.66 -26.34
N VAL A 119 -11.63 2.51 -26.98
CA VAL A 119 -12.21 1.21 -27.36
C VAL A 119 -12.43 1.25 -28.87
N ARG A 120 -11.83 0.33 -29.60
CA ARG A 120 -11.93 0.21 -31.06
C ARG A 120 -12.50 -1.15 -31.42
N GLY A 121 -13.45 -1.17 -32.34
CA GLY A 121 -14.04 -2.38 -32.85
C GLY A 121 -15.47 -2.62 -32.36
N PRO A 122 -16.08 -3.79 -32.68
CA PRO A 122 -15.45 -4.90 -33.44
C PRO A 122 -15.16 -4.52 -34.91
N ASP A 123 -14.01 -4.93 -35.42
CA ASP A 123 -13.66 -4.83 -36.82
C ASP A 123 -14.38 -5.92 -37.66
N GLU A 124 -14.12 -5.98 -38.97
CA GLU A 124 -14.72 -7.02 -39.88
C GLU A 124 -14.37 -8.45 -39.45
N GLY A 125 -13.28 -8.64 -38.71
CA GLY A 125 -12.85 -9.92 -38.15
C GLY A 125 -13.39 -10.19 -36.75
N GLY A 126 -14.20 -9.27 -36.18
CA GLY A 126 -14.71 -9.39 -34.81
C GLY A 126 -13.71 -9.12 -33.74
N ARG A 127 -12.57 -8.44 -34.06
CA ARG A 127 -11.55 -8.07 -33.07
C ARG A 127 -11.90 -6.74 -32.43
N VAL A 128 -11.76 -6.70 -31.13
CA VAL A 128 -11.87 -5.48 -30.32
C VAL A 128 -10.51 -5.16 -29.71
N GLU A 129 -10.12 -3.91 -29.79
CA GLU A 129 -8.91 -3.39 -29.15
C GLU A 129 -9.28 -2.36 -28.08
N VAL A 130 -8.70 -2.52 -26.92
CA VAL A 130 -8.88 -1.59 -25.80
C VAL A 130 -7.52 -1.06 -25.38
N ALA A 131 -7.39 0.28 -25.35
CA ALA A 131 -6.22 0.96 -24.83
C ALA A 131 -6.61 1.87 -23.67
N LEU A 132 -5.89 1.73 -22.57
CA LEU A 132 -6.01 2.58 -21.40
C LEU A 132 -4.69 3.30 -21.16
N GLU A 133 -4.77 4.62 -20.94
CA GLU A 133 -3.59 5.43 -20.59
C GLU A 133 -3.85 6.21 -19.31
N GLY A 134 -2.83 6.28 -18.46
CA GLY A 134 -2.80 7.08 -17.25
C GLY A 134 -1.44 7.72 -17.04
N ARG A 135 -1.39 8.80 -16.25
CA ARG A 135 -0.15 9.51 -15.92
C ARG A 135 0.20 9.29 -14.46
N VAL A 136 1.47 9.02 -14.20
CA VAL A 136 2.04 8.83 -12.86
C VAL A 136 3.18 9.82 -12.68
N ARG A 137 3.23 10.52 -11.55
CA ARG A 137 4.36 11.39 -11.24
C ARG A 137 5.34 10.66 -10.32
N PRO A 138 6.62 10.55 -10.72
CA PRO A 138 7.65 9.95 -9.88
C PRO A 138 7.83 10.75 -8.58
N LEU A 139 8.15 10.04 -7.49
CA LEU A 139 8.51 10.68 -6.22
C LEU A 139 9.82 11.50 -6.39
N PRO A 140 9.96 12.64 -5.67
CA PRO A 140 11.13 13.51 -5.77
C PRO A 140 12.45 12.81 -5.42
N LEU A 141 12.42 11.73 -4.63
CA LEU A 141 13.59 10.90 -4.34
C LEU A 141 14.18 10.26 -5.60
N PHE A 142 13.34 9.80 -6.53
CA PHE A 142 13.79 9.30 -7.83
C PHE A 142 14.28 10.44 -8.72
N GLY A 143 13.61 11.60 -8.70
CA GLY A 143 14.06 12.80 -9.37
C GLY A 143 15.46 13.21 -8.91
N ALA A 144 15.74 13.18 -7.59
CA ALA A 144 17.04 13.46 -7.03
C ALA A 144 18.10 12.42 -7.44
N LEU A 145 17.76 11.13 -7.46
CA LEU A 145 18.69 10.07 -7.91
C LEU A 145 18.99 10.17 -9.40
N VAL A 146 17.98 10.45 -10.22
CA VAL A 146 18.11 10.64 -11.66
C VAL A 146 18.85 11.94 -11.99
N SER A 147 18.70 13.00 -11.17
CA SER A 147 19.43 14.26 -11.36
C SER A 147 20.94 14.10 -11.16
N VAL A 148 21.35 13.23 -10.25
CA VAL A 148 22.78 12.86 -10.07
C VAL A 148 23.30 12.09 -11.29
N LEU A 149 22.44 11.38 -12.02
CA LEU A 149 22.77 10.66 -13.25
C LEU A 149 22.57 11.51 -14.53
N GLY A 150 22.18 12.79 -14.41
CA GLY A 150 22.26 13.76 -15.49
C GLY A 150 20.98 14.10 -16.25
N THR A 151 19.80 13.62 -15.85
CA THR A 151 18.53 13.96 -16.52
C THR A 151 17.41 14.20 -15.51
N SER A 152 17.33 15.43 -15.01
CA SER A 152 16.15 15.86 -14.26
C SER A 152 15.11 16.41 -15.24
N ARG A 153 14.04 15.68 -15.43
CA ARG A 153 12.79 16.23 -15.95
C ARG A 153 11.68 15.86 -14.99
N ASP A 154 10.95 16.89 -14.58
CA ASP A 154 9.70 16.82 -13.82
C ASP A 154 8.59 16.31 -14.76
N GLU A 155 8.82 15.12 -15.33
CA GLU A 155 8.02 14.59 -16.42
C GLU A 155 7.21 13.40 -15.87
N SER A 156 5.88 13.55 -15.94
CA SER A 156 4.94 12.47 -15.64
C SER A 156 5.22 11.30 -16.59
N VAL A 157 5.28 10.10 -16.06
CA VAL A 157 5.41 8.86 -16.83
C VAL A 157 4.03 8.42 -17.30
N VAL A 158 3.89 8.20 -18.61
CA VAL A 158 2.66 7.64 -19.17
C VAL A 158 2.70 6.11 -19.02
N VAL A 159 1.70 5.58 -18.35
CA VAL A 159 1.46 4.13 -18.27
C VAL A 159 0.37 3.80 -19.26
N ARG A 160 0.66 2.93 -20.23
CA ARG A 160 -0.27 2.46 -21.25
C ARG A 160 -0.46 0.95 -21.14
N VAL A 161 -1.70 0.51 -21.23
CA VAL A 161 -2.08 -0.90 -21.27
C VAL A 161 -3.00 -1.12 -22.46
N GLU A 162 -2.65 -2.08 -23.29
CA GLU A 162 -3.43 -2.49 -24.47
C GLU A 162 -3.85 -3.94 -24.31
N THR A 163 -5.09 -4.23 -24.69
CA THR A 163 -5.64 -5.59 -24.70
C THR A 163 -6.54 -5.77 -25.92
N SER A 164 -6.44 -6.90 -26.58
CA SER A 164 -7.33 -7.25 -27.67
C SER A 164 -8.19 -8.45 -27.27
N GLY A 165 -9.43 -8.49 -27.76
CA GLY A 165 -10.36 -9.60 -27.62
C GLY A 165 -10.95 -9.96 -28.98
N ASP A 166 -11.10 -11.25 -29.24
CA ASP A 166 -11.73 -11.73 -30.49
C ASP A 166 -13.16 -12.18 -30.23
N LEU A 167 -14.08 -11.66 -31.04
CA LEU A 167 -15.46 -12.10 -31.05
C LEU A 167 -15.53 -13.50 -31.69
N ARG A 168 -15.93 -14.50 -30.94
CA ARG A 168 -16.27 -15.80 -31.50
C ARG A 168 -17.76 -15.83 -31.82
N ALA A 169 -18.11 -15.51 -33.08
CA ALA A 169 -19.48 -15.47 -33.56
C ALA A 169 -20.25 -16.79 -33.27
N ASP A 170 -19.54 -17.92 -33.36
CA ASP A 170 -20.09 -19.25 -33.08
C ASP A 170 -20.59 -19.45 -31.64
N TRP A 171 -20.11 -18.60 -30.69
CA TRP A 171 -20.51 -18.67 -29.27
C TRP A 171 -21.71 -17.77 -28.94
N ILE A 172 -22.00 -16.78 -29.78
CA ILE A 172 -23.04 -15.77 -29.55
C ILE A 172 -24.24 -15.98 -30.50
N GLY A 173 -24.03 -16.72 -31.58
CA GLY A 173 -24.97 -16.87 -32.69
C GLY A 173 -25.80 -18.14 -32.67
N GLY A 174 -26.04 -18.78 -31.54
CA GLY A 174 -26.93 -19.94 -31.46
C GLY A 174 -28.39 -19.52 -31.36
N ASP A 175 -29.24 -19.99 -32.27
CA ASP A 175 -30.70 -19.98 -32.06
C ASP A 175 -31.03 -20.92 -30.90
N TYR A 176 -31.99 -20.50 -30.03
CA TYR A 176 -32.46 -21.33 -28.91
C TYR A 176 -32.90 -22.73 -29.38
N GLY A 177 -33.44 -22.84 -30.63
CA GLY A 177 -33.80 -24.11 -31.27
C GLY A 177 -32.61 -25.05 -31.50
N ASP A 178 -31.46 -24.53 -31.85
CA ASP A 178 -30.23 -25.32 -32.05
C ASP A 178 -29.62 -25.73 -30.71
N TRP A 179 -29.77 -24.91 -29.68
CA TRP A 179 -29.37 -25.24 -28.32
C TRP A 179 -30.18 -26.42 -27.75
N VAL A 180 -31.50 -26.38 -27.92
CA VAL A 180 -32.40 -27.46 -27.49
C VAL A 180 -32.09 -28.76 -28.21
N LYS A 181 -31.75 -28.74 -29.52
CA LYS A 181 -31.35 -29.93 -30.29
C LYS A 181 -30.03 -30.56 -29.82
N MET A 182 -29.14 -29.77 -29.24
CA MET A 182 -27.85 -30.26 -28.71
C MET A 182 -28.00 -31.01 -27.38
N TRP A 183 -29.05 -30.72 -26.61
CA TRP A 183 -29.27 -31.27 -25.27
C TRP A 183 -30.46 -32.22 -25.15
N GLY A 184 -31.23 -32.43 -26.20
CA GLY A 184 -32.32 -33.39 -26.30
C GLY A 184 -31.93 -34.59 -27.11
#